data_16c5051f7019144c05f614be96569289
#
_entry.id   16c5051f7019144c05f614be96569289
#
_cell.length_a   1.000
_cell.length_b   1.000
_cell.length_c   1.000
_cell.angle_alpha   90.00
_cell.angle_beta   90.00
_cell.angle_gamma   90.00
#
_symmetry.space_group_name_H-M   'P 1'
#
loop_
_entity.id
_entity.type
_entity.pdbx_description
1 polymer ?
#
loop_
_entity_poly.entity_id
_entity_poly.type
_entity_poly.pdbx_seq_one_letter_code
_entity_poly.pdbx_strand_id
1 'polypeptide(L)'
;MSGPNTSVLDLTSKRIIITGASSGLGKECVLAFAKLGAQVVLAVRDTNKGEKVVQEIKSIVPNASLEVEKLDLTDMNSIKDFGQNQKSKKIDILLNNAGIMAVPFALTKDGFESQMGTNHLGHFLLTQILFETISNSEVARIVNVSSTAHRLGKLKTGDKSDLLMSENNYATWTAYGNSKLANLLFTNEMTRRLKQINSNVKVLSAHPGYSATNLQLVGPSLKKGFMAKIELAGSKLANKIFGQSAASGALPSIAACNWADVQSGDFIGPDGPLQARGNPKKVNMSSLAKNSELAINVWRTSEELTGVKFLNG
;
A
#
# COMPACT_ATOMS: atom_id res chain seq x y z
N MET A 1 -0.87 9.13 -20.28
CA MET A 1 -1.31 10.22 -19.40
C MET A 1 -0.08 10.82 -18.75
N SER A 2 0.56 11.70 -19.45
CA SER A 2 1.73 12.45 -19.00
C SER A 2 1.23 13.77 -18.43
N GLY A 3 1.54 14.04 -17.16
CA GLY A 3 1.66 15.43 -16.74
C GLY A 3 2.73 16.09 -17.63
N PRO A 4 2.79 17.40 -17.72
CA PRO A 4 3.70 18.05 -18.66
C PRO A 4 5.15 17.61 -18.35
N ASN A 5 5.78 16.90 -19.29
CA ASN A 5 7.18 16.47 -19.33
C ASN A 5 7.66 15.38 -18.34
N THR A 6 6.81 14.47 -17.85
CA THR A 6 7.31 13.36 -17.04
C THR A 6 7.65 12.16 -17.93
N SER A 7 8.93 11.82 -18.04
CA SER A 7 9.35 10.57 -18.70
C SER A 7 8.88 9.37 -17.88
N VAL A 8 8.52 8.27 -18.57
CA VAL A 8 8.06 7.03 -17.94
C VAL A 8 9.04 5.90 -18.24
N LEU A 9 9.11 4.94 -17.32
CA LEU A 9 9.88 3.72 -17.54
C LEU A 9 9.20 2.84 -18.58
N ASP A 10 9.99 2.13 -19.37
CA ASP A 10 9.51 0.97 -20.10
C ASP A 10 9.29 -0.18 -19.14
N LEU A 11 8.03 -0.60 -18.98
CA LEU A 11 7.62 -1.70 -18.12
C LEU A 11 7.42 -3.01 -18.89
N THR A 12 7.70 -3.05 -20.19
CA THR A 12 7.62 -4.27 -21.00
C THR A 12 8.45 -5.38 -20.34
N SER A 13 7.82 -6.51 -20.09
CA SER A 13 8.41 -7.69 -19.42
C SER A 13 8.95 -7.44 -18.00
N LYS A 14 8.73 -6.28 -17.38
CA LYS A 14 9.04 -6.06 -15.97
C LYS A 14 8.03 -6.78 -15.10
N ARG A 15 8.50 -7.45 -14.04
CA ARG A 15 7.66 -8.20 -13.12
C ARG A 15 7.25 -7.33 -11.93
N ILE A 16 5.95 -7.14 -11.76
CA ILE A 16 5.35 -6.26 -10.76
C ILE A 16 4.46 -7.08 -9.83
N ILE A 17 4.73 -7.06 -8.54
CA ILE A 17 3.86 -7.65 -7.52
C ILE A 17 2.94 -6.57 -6.97
N ILE A 18 1.62 -6.84 -6.94
CA ILE A 18 0.60 -5.92 -6.41
C ILE A 18 -0.18 -6.64 -5.33
N THR A 19 -0.10 -6.15 -4.08
CA THR A 19 -0.91 -6.69 -2.99
C THR A 19 -2.34 -6.13 -3.06
N GLY A 20 -3.35 -6.97 -2.72
CA GLY A 20 -4.76 -6.57 -2.76
C GLY A 20 -5.28 -6.28 -4.17
N ALA A 21 -4.80 -7.01 -5.16
CA ALA A 21 -5.07 -6.78 -6.58
C ALA A 21 -6.46 -7.27 -7.06
N SER A 22 -7.27 -7.90 -6.20
CA SER A 22 -8.57 -8.47 -6.59
C SER A 22 -9.73 -7.48 -6.66
N SER A 23 -9.52 -6.20 -6.38
CA SER A 23 -10.57 -5.17 -6.44
C SER A 23 -10.00 -3.75 -6.37
N GLY A 24 -10.86 -2.75 -6.62
CA GLY A 24 -10.57 -1.33 -6.38
C GLY A 24 -9.30 -0.85 -7.05
N LEU A 25 -8.47 -0.12 -6.29
CA LEU A 25 -7.22 0.50 -6.79
C LEU A 25 -6.24 -0.55 -7.32
N GLY A 26 -6.09 -1.68 -6.61
CA GLY A 26 -5.17 -2.74 -7.02
C GLY A 26 -5.53 -3.33 -8.39
N LYS A 27 -6.82 -3.60 -8.63
CA LYS A 27 -7.31 -4.07 -9.94
C LYS A 27 -7.02 -3.07 -11.07
N GLU A 28 -7.24 -1.78 -10.82
CA GLU A 28 -6.94 -0.71 -11.80
C GLU A 28 -5.43 -0.61 -12.09
N CYS A 29 -4.58 -0.79 -11.07
CA CYS A 29 -3.13 -0.88 -11.26
C CYS A 29 -2.76 -2.09 -12.13
N VAL A 30 -3.36 -3.28 -11.89
CA VAL A 30 -3.13 -4.48 -12.73
C VAL A 30 -3.48 -4.18 -14.17
N LEU A 31 -4.66 -3.60 -14.45
CA LEU A 31 -5.08 -3.25 -15.81
C LEU A 31 -4.09 -2.26 -16.46
N ALA A 32 -3.66 -1.24 -15.73
CA ALA A 32 -2.74 -0.24 -16.24
C ALA A 32 -1.38 -0.85 -16.61
N PHE A 33 -0.81 -1.67 -15.74
CA PHE A 33 0.50 -2.32 -16.00
C PHE A 33 0.41 -3.42 -17.06
N ALA A 34 -0.71 -4.14 -17.14
CA ALA A 34 -0.96 -5.09 -18.23
C ALA A 34 -0.96 -4.39 -19.60
N LYS A 35 -1.58 -3.20 -19.71
CA LYS A 35 -1.54 -2.37 -20.93
C LYS A 35 -0.13 -1.88 -21.28
N LEU A 36 0.77 -1.77 -20.31
CA LEU A 36 2.17 -1.41 -20.50
C LEU A 36 3.09 -2.63 -20.74
N GLY A 37 2.52 -3.82 -20.96
CA GLY A 37 3.26 -5.04 -21.26
C GLY A 37 4.01 -5.65 -20.07
N ALA A 38 3.69 -5.25 -18.84
CA ALA A 38 4.31 -5.81 -17.63
C ALA A 38 3.78 -7.22 -17.34
N GLN A 39 4.61 -8.01 -16.65
CA GLN A 39 4.19 -9.25 -16.00
C GLN A 39 3.66 -8.91 -14.60
N VAL A 40 2.39 -9.15 -14.33
CA VAL A 40 1.77 -8.71 -13.07
C VAL A 40 1.35 -9.89 -12.22
N VAL A 41 1.84 -9.91 -10.98
CA VAL A 41 1.43 -10.86 -9.94
C VAL A 41 0.34 -10.22 -9.09
N LEU A 42 -0.85 -10.80 -9.14
CA LEU A 42 -1.98 -10.45 -8.30
C LEU A 42 -1.82 -11.19 -6.95
N ALA A 43 -1.19 -10.56 -5.97
CA ALA A 43 -1.03 -11.10 -4.63
C ALA A 43 -2.31 -10.83 -3.81
N VAL A 44 -3.11 -11.87 -3.60
CA VAL A 44 -4.48 -11.77 -3.09
C VAL A 44 -4.81 -12.82 -2.03
N ARG A 45 -5.67 -12.48 -1.08
CA ARG A 45 -6.13 -13.43 -0.06
C ARG A 45 -7.09 -14.49 -0.63
N ASP A 46 -7.94 -14.09 -1.56
CA ASP A 46 -8.94 -14.93 -2.24
C ASP A 46 -8.53 -15.09 -3.71
N THR A 47 -7.92 -16.22 -4.03
CA THR A 47 -7.43 -16.53 -5.38
C THR A 47 -8.56 -16.62 -6.40
N ASN A 48 -9.76 -17.10 -6.01
CA ASN A 48 -10.91 -17.17 -6.92
C ASN A 48 -11.34 -15.76 -7.39
N LYS A 49 -11.25 -14.75 -6.49
CA LYS A 49 -11.49 -13.35 -6.89
C LYS A 49 -10.36 -12.83 -7.77
N GLY A 50 -9.12 -13.24 -7.52
CA GLY A 50 -7.98 -12.92 -8.36
C GLY A 50 -8.16 -13.44 -9.80
N GLU A 51 -8.55 -14.70 -9.95
CA GLU A 51 -8.78 -15.33 -11.26
C GLU A 51 -9.90 -14.64 -12.05
N LYS A 52 -10.98 -14.20 -11.38
CA LYS A 52 -12.02 -13.40 -12.04
C LYS A 52 -11.47 -12.08 -12.59
N VAL A 53 -10.60 -11.42 -11.84
CA VAL A 53 -9.93 -10.19 -12.31
C VAL A 53 -9.02 -10.48 -13.51
N VAL A 54 -8.30 -11.60 -13.49
CA VAL A 54 -7.47 -12.03 -14.64
C VAL A 54 -8.32 -12.21 -15.89
N GLN A 55 -9.46 -12.91 -15.79
CA GLN A 55 -10.38 -13.09 -16.90
C GLN A 55 -10.93 -11.76 -17.44
N GLU A 56 -11.37 -10.86 -16.54
CA GLU A 56 -11.86 -9.54 -16.92
C GLU A 56 -10.76 -8.70 -17.63
N ILE A 57 -9.52 -8.74 -17.12
CA ILE A 57 -8.43 -7.96 -17.73
C ILE A 57 -8.01 -8.56 -19.06
N LYS A 58 -7.96 -9.91 -19.19
CA LYS A 58 -7.65 -10.57 -20.46
C LYS A 58 -8.71 -10.33 -21.53
N SER A 59 -9.96 -10.06 -21.18
CA SER A 59 -10.96 -9.64 -22.16
C SER A 59 -10.68 -8.25 -22.76
N ILE A 60 -9.89 -7.40 -22.06
CA ILE A 60 -9.50 -6.05 -22.50
C ILE A 60 -8.08 -6.06 -23.11
N VAL A 61 -7.18 -6.84 -22.54
CA VAL A 61 -5.77 -7.01 -22.93
C VAL A 61 -5.49 -8.51 -23.12
N PRO A 62 -5.82 -9.08 -24.29
CA PRO A 62 -5.77 -10.56 -24.49
C PRO A 62 -4.42 -11.21 -24.18
N ASN A 63 -3.32 -10.54 -24.47
CA ASN A 63 -1.96 -11.04 -24.26
C ASN A 63 -1.35 -10.64 -22.92
N ALA A 64 -2.17 -10.20 -21.94
CA ALA A 64 -1.69 -9.81 -20.62
C ALA A 64 -1.02 -10.99 -19.89
N SER A 65 0.20 -10.76 -19.39
CA SER A 65 0.93 -11.71 -18.56
C SER A 65 0.54 -11.50 -17.09
N LEU A 66 -0.40 -12.29 -16.60
CA LEU A 66 -1.00 -12.18 -15.27
C LEU A 66 -0.89 -13.50 -14.52
N GLU A 67 -0.48 -13.44 -13.26
CA GLU A 67 -0.32 -14.59 -12.35
C GLU A 67 -1.08 -14.28 -11.06
N VAL A 68 -1.88 -15.22 -10.55
CA VAL A 68 -2.57 -15.09 -9.26
C VAL A 68 -1.83 -15.89 -8.21
N GLU A 69 -1.48 -15.24 -7.11
CA GLU A 69 -0.77 -15.85 -5.99
C GLU A 69 -1.46 -15.55 -4.66
N LYS A 70 -1.55 -16.56 -3.80
CA LYS A 70 -2.17 -16.40 -2.48
C LYS A 70 -1.27 -15.61 -1.55
N LEU A 71 -1.81 -14.53 -0.96
CA LEU A 71 -1.17 -13.73 0.07
C LEU A 71 -2.22 -13.21 1.07
N ASP A 72 -2.13 -13.63 2.32
CA ASP A 72 -2.90 -13.07 3.42
C ASP A 72 -1.98 -12.27 4.36
N LEU A 73 -2.10 -10.95 4.31
CA LEU A 73 -1.30 -10.03 5.15
C LEU A 73 -1.69 -10.05 6.63
N THR A 74 -2.75 -10.76 7.01
CA THR A 74 -3.13 -11.00 8.41
C THR A 74 -2.49 -12.25 9.00
N ASP A 75 -1.61 -12.92 8.27
CA ASP A 75 -0.98 -14.18 8.62
C ASP A 75 0.49 -14.18 8.19
N MET A 76 1.41 -14.07 9.15
CA MET A 76 2.84 -14.05 8.86
C MET A 76 3.35 -15.30 8.15
N ASN A 77 2.74 -16.46 8.41
CA ASN A 77 3.12 -17.68 7.70
C ASN A 77 2.75 -17.59 6.21
N SER A 78 1.54 -17.08 5.90
CA SER A 78 1.15 -16.84 4.50
C SER A 78 2.11 -15.87 3.79
N ILE A 79 2.60 -14.84 4.50
CA ILE A 79 3.58 -13.89 3.95
C ILE A 79 4.93 -14.58 3.67
N LYS A 80 5.40 -15.43 4.60
CA LYS A 80 6.65 -16.19 4.44
C LYS A 80 6.56 -17.17 3.29
N ASP A 81 5.45 -17.92 3.19
CA ASP A 81 5.21 -18.88 2.11
C ASP A 81 5.18 -18.17 0.74
N PHE A 82 4.44 -17.06 0.65
CA PHE A 82 4.44 -16.22 -0.56
C PHE A 82 5.86 -15.76 -0.91
N GLY A 83 6.59 -15.23 0.06
CA GLY A 83 7.96 -14.76 -0.15
C GLY A 83 8.88 -15.86 -0.63
N GLN A 84 8.79 -17.06 -0.06
CA GLN A 84 9.57 -18.23 -0.48
C GLN A 84 9.29 -18.60 -1.95
N ASN A 85 8.01 -18.58 -2.36
CA ASN A 85 7.60 -18.88 -3.74
C ASN A 85 8.07 -17.84 -4.76
N GLN A 86 8.41 -16.62 -4.30
CA GLN A 86 8.88 -15.53 -5.16
C GLN A 86 10.41 -15.39 -5.23
N LYS A 87 11.17 -15.98 -4.29
CA LYS A 87 12.64 -15.77 -4.19
C LYS A 87 13.44 -16.12 -5.45
N SER A 88 13.02 -17.13 -6.20
CA SER A 88 13.69 -17.54 -7.43
C SER A 88 13.26 -16.77 -8.67
N LYS A 89 12.27 -15.90 -8.55
CA LYS A 89 11.68 -15.15 -9.67
C LYS A 89 12.19 -13.71 -9.63
N LYS A 90 12.51 -13.13 -10.79
CA LYS A 90 12.84 -11.70 -10.87
C LYS A 90 11.67 -10.86 -10.37
N ILE A 91 11.95 -9.81 -9.59
CA ILE A 91 10.95 -8.83 -9.13
C ILE A 91 11.51 -7.44 -9.40
N ASP A 92 10.83 -6.67 -10.21
CA ASP A 92 11.24 -5.31 -10.56
C ASP A 92 10.54 -4.26 -9.67
N ILE A 93 9.25 -4.46 -9.38
CA ILE A 93 8.47 -3.50 -8.59
C ILE A 93 7.58 -4.25 -7.60
N LEU A 94 7.56 -3.78 -6.34
CA LEU A 94 6.60 -4.19 -5.31
C LEU A 94 5.66 -3.01 -5.00
N LEU A 95 4.36 -3.19 -5.26
CA LEU A 95 3.32 -2.25 -4.89
C LEU A 95 2.56 -2.78 -3.67
N ASN A 96 2.89 -2.27 -2.49
CA ASN A 96 2.22 -2.52 -1.21
C ASN A 96 0.90 -1.72 -1.17
N ASN A 97 -0.12 -2.23 -1.88
CA ASN A 97 -1.40 -1.54 -2.08
C ASN A 97 -2.51 -2.04 -1.15
N ALA A 98 -2.49 -3.31 -0.74
CA ALA A 98 -3.54 -3.87 0.10
C ALA A 98 -3.77 -3.05 1.38
N GLY A 99 -4.98 -3.12 1.90
CA GLY A 99 -5.30 -2.48 3.17
C GLY A 99 -6.75 -2.65 3.54
N ILE A 100 -7.02 -2.43 4.82
CA ILE A 100 -8.35 -2.33 5.40
C ILE A 100 -8.50 -0.95 6.04
N MET A 101 -9.72 -0.44 6.09
CA MET A 101 -9.99 0.92 6.53
C MET A 101 -11.19 0.97 7.46
N ALA A 102 -10.98 1.61 8.61
CA ALA A 102 -12.03 1.96 9.57
C ALA A 102 -12.90 0.75 9.97
N VAL A 103 -12.29 -0.41 10.16
CA VAL A 103 -12.94 -1.64 10.61
C VAL A 103 -13.08 -1.68 12.14
N PRO A 104 -14.05 -2.42 12.70
CA PRO A 104 -14.10 -2.70 14.13
C PRO A 104 -12.79 -3.33 14.64
N PHE A 105 -12.55 -3.24 15.96
CA PHE A 105 -11.40 -3.90 16.56
C PHE A 105 -11.42 -5.39 16.25
N ALA A 106 -10.31 -5.89 15.79
CA ALA A 106 -10.04 -7.30 15.59
C ALA A 106 -8.52 -7.52 15.64
N LEU A 107 -8.10 -8.74 15.86
CA LEU A 107 -6.71 -9.14 15.81
C LEU A 107 -6.44 -9.94 14.52
N THR A 108 -5.21 -9.82 14.01
CA THR A 108 -4.66 -10.72 13.01
C THR A 108 -4.40 -12.09 13.61
N LYS A 109 -4.04 -13.10 12.80
CA LYS A 109 -3.67 -14.43 13.31
C LYS A 109 -2.47 -14.38 14.25
N ASP A 110 -1.59 -13.40 14.09
CA ASP A 110 -0.39 -13.19 14.89
C ASP A 110 -0.63 -12.29 16.10
N GLY A 111 -1.90 -11.91 16.38
CA GLY A 111 -2.29 -11.13 17.57
C GLY A 111 -2.07 -9.62 17.45
N PHE A 112 -1.86 -9.07 16.25
CA PHE A 112 -1.75 -7.62 16.04
C PHE A 112 -3.11 -6.99 15.81
N GLU A 113 -3.29 -5.72 16.22
CA GLU A 113 -4.45 -4.94 15.81
C GLU A 113 -4.56 -4.96 14.28
N SER A 114 -5.75 -5.26 13.76
CA SER A 114 -5.94 -5.68 12.38
C SER A 114 -5.54 -4.64 11.34
N GLN A 115 -5.73 -3.34 11.59
CA GLN A 115 -5.35 -2.29 10.65
C GLN A 115 -3.84 -2.07 10.62
N MET A 116 -3.18 -2.04 11.78
CA MET A 116 -1.72 -1.95 11.86
C MET A 116 -1.08 -3.23 11.31
N GLY A 117 -1.58 -4.39 11.70
CA GLY A 117 -1.09 -5.69 11.23
C GLY A 117 -1.15 -5.83 9.72
N THR A 118 -2.32 -5.57 9.11
CA THR A 118 -2.52 -5.72 7.66
C THR A 118 -1.83 -4.63 6.86
N ASN A 119 -2.05 -3.35 7.23
CA ASN A 119 -1.65 -2.22 6.40
C ASN A 119 -0.16 -1.93 6.47
N HIS A 120 0.48 -2.23 7.62
CA HIS A 120 1.88 -1.90 7.88
C HIS A 120 2.74 -3.13 8.16
N LEU A 121 2.51 -3.87 9.25
CA LEU A 121 3.42 -4.95 9.67
C LEU A 121 3.52 -6.08 8.63
N GLY A 122 2.39 -6.46 8.02
CA GLY A 122 2.39 -7.46 6.93
C GLY A 122 3.19 -7.00 5.71
N HIS A 123 3.08 -5.73 5.32
CA HIS A 123 3.88 -5.18 4.22
C HIS A 123 5.34 -4.97 4.61
N PHE A 124 5.64 -4.63 5.86
CA PHE A 124 7.01 -4.54 6.36
C PHE A 124 7.71 -5.89 6.22
N LEU A 125 7.09 -6.97 6.72
CA LEU A 125 7.61 -8.34 6.60
C LEU A 125 7.75 -8.77 5.13
N LEU A 126 6.72 -8.55 4.31
CA LEU A 126 6.75 -8.87 2.88
C LEU A 126 7.90 -8.18 2.17
N THR A 127 8.07 -6.88 2.43
CA THR A 127 9.14 -6.07 1.83
C THR A 127 10.51 -6.59 2.23
N GLN A 128 10.71 -6.92 3.51
CA GLN A 128 11.96 -7.50 4.00
C GLN A 128 12.28 -8.81 3.27
N ILE A 129 11.33 -9.73 3.15
CA ILE A 129 11.55 -11.03 2.52
C ILE A 129 11.90 -10.89 1.03
N LEU A 130 11.27 -9.95 0.32
CA LEU A 130 11.46 -9.76 -1.12
C LEU A 130 12.59 -8.78 -1.46
N PHE A 131 13.17 -8.09 -0.49
CA PHE A 131 14.10 -6.99 -0.73
C PHE A 131 15.32 -7.42 -1.54
N GLU A 132 15.96 -8.52 -1.19
CA GLU A 132 17.13 -9.02 -1.90
C GLU A 132 16.83 -9.27 -3.39
N THR A 133 15.69 -9.92 -3.66
CA THR A 133 15.24 -10.18 -5.04
C THR A 133 14.98 -8.89 -5.81
N ILE A 134 14.33 -7.90 -5.16
CA ILE A 134 14.03 -6.60 -5.79
C ILE A 134 15.32 -5.82 -6.04
N SER A 135 16.28 -5.86 -5.13
CA SER A 135 17.54 -5.11 -5.24
C SER A 135 18.40 -5.53 -6.44
N ASN A 136 18.18 -6.71 -6.98
CA ASN A 136 18.84 -7.20 -8.19
C ASN A 136 18.23 -6.64 -9.50
N SER A 137 17.17 -5.82 -9.42
CA SER A 137 16.56 -5.20 -10.60
C SER A 137 17.19 -3.85 -10.93
N GLU A 138 17.32 -3.55 -12.22
CA GLU A 138 17.77 -2.24 -12.72
C GLU A 138 16.75 -1.12 -12.45
N VAL A 139 15.46 -1.49 -12.35
CA VAL A 139 14.35 -0.55 -12.08
C VAL A 139 13.74 -0.74 -10.71
N ALA A 140 14.51 -1.32 -9.78
CA ALA A 140 14.09 -1.70 -8.44
C ALA A 140 13.25 -0.63 -7.73
N ARG A 141 11.96 -0.96 -7.42
CA ARG A 141 11.05 -0.04 -6.72
C ARG A 141 10.19 -0.75 -5.69
N ILE A 142 9.95 -0.04 -4.61
CA ILE A 142 8.99 -0.39 -3.58
C ILE A 142 8.06 0.81 -3.38
N VAL A 143 6.75 0.61 -3.54
CA VAL A 143 5.76 1.68 -3.40
C VAL A 143 4.78 1.32 -2.29
N ASN A 144 4.72 2.15 -1.26
CA ASN A 144 3.84 1.96 -0.11
C ASN A 144 2.60 2.85 -0.23
N VAL A 145 1.41 2.24 -0.31
CA VAL A 145 0.16 3.01 -0.39
C VAL A 145 -0.25 3.50 1.00
N SER A 146 -0.22 4.82 1.16
CA SER A 146 -0.72 5.54 2.32
C SER A 146 -2.11 6.15 2.04
N SER A 147 -2.49 7.17 2.79
CA SER A 147 -3.76 7.90 2.68
C SER A 147 -3.60 9.30 3.22
N THR A 148 -4.45 10.24 2.82
CA THR A 148 -4.60 11.54 3.52
C THR A 148 -4.95 11.35 5.00
N ALA A 149 -5.56 10.21 5.36
CA ALA A 149 -5.84 9.84 6.75
C ALA A 149 -4.58 9.68 7.62
N HIS A 150 -3.36 9.61 7.08
CA HIS A 150 -2.12 9.69 7.88
C HIS A 150 -2.05 10.94 8.76
N ARG A 151 -2.78 12.01 8.39
CA ARG A 151 -2.90 13.25 9.18
C ARG A 151 -3.74 13.08 10.44
N LEU A 152 -4.55 12.01 10.53
CA LEU A 152 -5.31 11.61 11.73
C LEU A 152 -4.50 10.70 12.66
N GLY A 153 -3.34 10.26 12.20
CA GLY A 153 -2.42 9.44 12.99
C GLY A 153 -1.89 10.20 14.19
N LYS A 154 -1.74 9.50 15.32
CA LYS A 154 -1.36 10.05 16.62
C LYS A 154 -0.19 9.29 17.26
N LEU A 155 0.63 8.63 16.45
CA LEU A 155 1.84 7.95 16.95
C LEU A 155 2.77 8.97 17.62
N LYS A 156 3.28 8.64 18.82
CA LYS A 156 4.10 9.51 19.65
C LYS A 156 5.52 8.97 19.81
N THR A 157 5.62 7.74 20.27
CA THR A 157 6.89 7.08 20.60
C THR A 157 7.32 6.06 19.56
N GLY A 158 6.36 5.48 18.84
CA GLY A 158 6.59 4.39 17.90
C GLY A 158 6.94 3.06 18.55
N ASP A 159 6.73 2.92 19.87
CA ASP A 159 6.87 1.65 20.57
C ASP A 159 5.66 0.71 20.36
N LYS A 160 5.73 -0.50 20.90
CA LYS A 160 4.70 -1.52 20.73
C LYS A 160 3.32 -1.05 21.18
N SER A 161 3.24 -0.34 22.30
CA SER A 161 1.96 0.13 22.88
C SER A 161 1.33 1.25 22.06
N ASP A 162 2.17 2.02 21.38
CA ASP A 162 1.76 3.12 20.48
C ASP A 162 1.33 2.58 19.10
N LEU A 163 2.03 1.57 18.58
CA LEU A 163 1.67 0.93 17.32
C LEU A 163 0.40 0.07 17.43
N LEU A 164 0.30 -0.75 18.49
CA LEU A 164 -0.76 -1.72 18.66
C LEU A 164 -1.81 -1.21 19.66
N MET A 165 -2.86 -0.59 19.16
CA MET A 165 -4.00 -0.19 19.98
C MET A 165 -4.69 -1.42 20.57
N SER A 166 -4.98 -1.38 21.89
CA SER A 166 -5.80 -2.39 22.55
C SER A 166 -7.30 -2.12 22.34
N GLU A 167 -8.15 -3.12 22.57
CA GLU A 167 -9.60 -2.99 22.42
C GLU A 167 -10.18 -1.82 23.24
N ASN A 168 -9.66 -1.62 24.48
CA ASN A 168 -10.14 -0.58 25.38
C ASN A 168 -9.86 0.85 24.92
N ASN A 169 -8.82 1.05 24.12
CA ASN A 169 -8.44 2.38 23.59
C ASN A 169 -8.62 2.51 22.09
N TYR A 170 -9.30 1.54 21.46
CA TYR A 170 -9.45 1.49 20.02
C TYR A 170 -10.34 2.61 19.49
N ALA A 171 -9.77 3.45 18.66
CA ALA A 171 -10.47 4.45 17.89
C ALA A 171 -10.26 4.18 16.40
N THR A 172 -11.28 3.69 15.74
CA THR A 172 -11.28 3.14 14.38
C THR A 172 -10.50 3.99 13.36
N TRP A 173 -10.77 5.29 13.33
CA TRP A 173 -10.10 6.21 12.40
C TRP A 173 -8.68 6.57 12.83
N THR A 174 -8.41 6.61 14.13
CA THR A 174 -7.04 6.80 14.65
C THR A 174 -6.18 5.58 14.31
N ALA A 175 -6.69 4.35 14.51
CA ALA A 175 -5.99 3.12 14.13
C ALA A 175 -5.67 3.09 12.64
N TYR A 176 -6.65 3.43 11.79
CA TYR A 176 -6.39 3.58 10.36
C TYR A 176 -5.34 4.65 10.06
N GLY A 177 -5.49 5.84 10.65
CA GLY A 177 -4.53 6.94 10.51
C GLY A 177 -3.12 6.55 10.93
N ASN A 178 -2.98 5.86 12.08
CA ASN A 178 -1.72 5.34 12.58
C ASN A 178 -1.07 4.36 11.59
N SER A 179 -1.84 3.42 11.03
CA SER A 179 -1.32 2.46 10.05
C SER A 179 -0.82 3.14 8.77
N LYS A 180 -1.52 4.20 8.32
CA LYS A 180 -1.12 4.95 7.12
C LYS A 180 0.02 5.94 7.38
N LEU A 181 0.14 6.45 8.61
CA LEU A 181 1.31 7.20 9.07
C LEU A 181 2.54 6.29 9.16
N ALA A 182 2.39 5.08 9.71
CA ALA A 182 3.46 4.09 9.80
C ALA A 182 4.01 3.73 8.41
N ASN A 183 3.17 3.66 7.37
CA ASN A 183 3.63 3.44 5.99
C ASN A 183 4.52 4.58 5.46
N LEU A 184 4.24 5.84 5.82
CA LEU A 184 5.11 6.97 5.46
C LEU A 184 6.41 6.97 6.25
N LEU A 185 6.35 6.70 7.55
CA LEU A 185 7.53 6.58 8.42
C LEU A 185 8.44 5.43 7.95
N PHE A 186 7.85 4.29 7.57
CA PHE A 186 8.55 3.17 6.95
C PHE A 186 9.27 3.58 5.66
N THR A 187 8.57 4.28 4.76
CA THR A 187 9.18 4.78 3.51
C THR A 187 10.37 5.71 3.80
N ASN A 188 10.23 6.62 4.74
CA ASN A 188 11.28 7.59 5.07
C ASN A 188 12.49 6.93 5.73
N GLU A 189 12.28 6.02 6.68
CA GLU A 189 13.40 5.31 7.32
C GLU A 189 14.08 4.35 6.33
N MET A 190 13.31 3.67 5.48
CA MET A 190 13.88 2.84 4.42
C MET A 190 14.70 3.67 3.45
N THR A 191 14.24 4.88 3.06
CA THR A 191 15.01 5.81 2.23
C THR A 191 16.35 6.16 2.86
N ARG A 192 16.35 6.46 4.17
CA ARG A 192 17.58 6.78 4.92
C ARG A 192 18.56 5.61 4.93
N ARG A 193 18.07 4.38 5.21
CA ARG A 193 18.89 3.16 5.26
C ARG A 193 19.44 2.78 3.88
N LEU A 194 18.62 2.85 2.84
CA LEU A 194 19.06 2.58 1.46
C LEU A 194 20.17 3.53 1.00
N LYS A 195 20.09 4.80 1.39
CA LYS A 195 21.15 5.77 1.11
C LYS A 195 22.47 5.39 1.80
N GLN A 196 22.45 4.87 3.02
CA GLN A 196 23.65 4.47 3.75
C GLN A 196 24.39 3.31 3.08
N ILE A 197 23.67 2.39 2.45
CA ILE A 197 24.24 1.23 1.75
C ILE A 197 24.41 1.46 0.23
N ASN A 198 24.22 2.68 -0.25
CA ASN A 198 24.28 3.04 -1.67
C ASN A 198 23.41 2.13 -2.57
N SER A 199 22.21 1.77 -2.11
CA SER A 199 21.29 0.90 -2.85
C SER A 199 20.67 1.63 -4.04
N ASN A 200 20.47 0.90 -5.15
CA ASN A 200 19.74 1.36 -6.33
C ASN A 200 18.22 1.33 -6.16
N VAL A 201 17.70 0.68 -5.11
CA VAL A 201 16.26 0.55 -4.86
C VAL A 201 15.65 1.91 -4.55
N LYS A 202 14.62 2.30 -5.31
CA LYS A 202 13.80 3.47 -4.98
C LYS A 202 12.61 3.05 -4.13
N VAL A 203 12.43 3.68 -2.98
CA VAL A 203 11.25 3.48 -2.13
C VAL A 203 10.42 4.75 -2.11
N LEU A 204 9.12 4.62 -2.39
CA LEU A 204 8.20 5.74 -2.56
C LEU A 204 6.91 5.48 -1.78
N SER A 205 6.14 6.55 -1.59
CA SER A 205 4.77 6.44 -1.11
C SER A 205 3.80 7.03 -2.12
N ALA A 206 2.57 6.50 -2.12
CA ALA A 206 1.48 7.08 -2.89
C ALA A 206 0.19 7.12 -2.05
N HIS A 207 -0.73 8.04 -2.39
CA HIS A 207 -2.08 7.99 -1.86
C HIS A 207 -3.10 8.31 -2.96
N PRO A 208 -4.26 7.63 -2.91
CA PRO A 208 -5.25 7.72 -3.96
C PRO A 208 -6.12 8.99 -3.94
N GLY A 209 -5.92 9.89 -3.00
CA GLY A 209 -6.91 10.93 -2.70
C GLY A 209 -8.16 10.33 -2.03
N TYR A 210 -9.33 10.90 -2.32
CA TYR A 210 -10.61 10.39 -1.87
C TYR A 210 -11.28 9.60 -2.99
N SER A 211 -11.08 8.28 -3.00
CA SER A 211 -11.58 7.41 -4.08
C SER A 211 -12.75 6.55 -3.61
N ALA A 212 -13.83 6.53 -4.40
CA ALA A 212 -14.99 5.69 -4.18
C ALA A 212 -14.65 4.22 -4.44
N THR A 213 -14.16 3.51 -3.44
CA THR A 213 -13.84 2.09 -3.49
C THR A 213 -14.66 1.31 -2.47
N ASN A 214 -14.77 -0.01 -2.65
CA ASN A 214 -15.43 -0.89 -1.67
C ASN A 214 -14.80 -0.78 -0.27
N LEU A 215 -13.55 -0.36 -0.17
CA LEU A 215 -12.85 -0.17 1.09
C LEU A 215 -13.59 0.79 2.04
N GLN A 216 -14.18 1.85 1.51
CA GLN A 216 -14.93 2.84 2.31
C GLN A 216 -16.27 2.32 2.85
N LEU A 217 -16.79 1.25 2.26
CA LEU A 217 -18.06 0.65 2.67
C LEU A 217 -17.88 -0.53 3.64
N VAL A 218 -16.70 -1.14 3.68
CA VAL A 218 -16.43 -2.33 4.51
C VAL A 218 -16.54 -1.99 6.00
N GLY A 219 -15.88 -0.94 6.47
CA GLY A 219 -15.91 -0.53 7.88
C GLY A 219 -17.33 -0.27 8.38
N PRO A 220 -18.10 0.66 7.75
CA PRO A 220 -19.48 0.92 8.12
C PRO A 220 -20.41 -0.28 8.00
N SER A 221 -20.23 -1.18 7.02
CA SER A 221 -21.06 -2.37 6.83
C SER A 221 -20.87 -3.45 7.90
N LEU A 222 -19.72 -3.47 8.56
CA LEU A 222 -19.41 -4.39 9.66
C LEU A 222 -19.96 -3.92 11.02
N LYS A 223 -20.33 -2.65 11.14
CA LYS A 223 -20.94 -2.09 12.35
C LYS A 223 -22.43 -2.44 12.42
N LYS A 224 -22.97 -2.61 13.63
CA LYS A 224 -24.40 -2.88 13.89
C LYS A 224 -25.05 -1.65 14.52
N GLY A 225 -26.36 -1.43 14.22
CA GLY A 225 -27.18 -0.41 14.84
C GLY A 225 -27.55 0.76 13.92
N PHE A 226 -28.37 1.69 14.45
CA PHE A 226 -28.93 2.82 13.71
C PHE A 226 -27.85 3.81 13.24
N MET A 227 -26.86 4.11 14.10
CA MET A 227 -25.74 4.99 13.77
C MET A 227 -24.88 4.44 12.62
N ALA A 228 -24.71 3.12 12.54
CA ALA A 228 -23.99 2.48 11.43
C ALA A 228 -24.72 2.67 10.08
N LYS A 229 -26.06 2.67 10.09
CA LYS A 229 -26.85 2.96 8.87
C LYS A 229 -26.66 4.41 8.42
N ILE A 230 -26.61 5.36 9.35
CA ILE A 230 -26.36 6.78 9.05
C ILE A 230 -24.93 6.95 8.50
N GLU A 231 -23.93 6.33 9.12
CA GLU A 231 -22.53 6.37 8.66
C GLU A 231 -22.39 5.76 7.27
N LEU A 232 -23.06 4.64 7.00
CA LEU A 232 -23.06 4.01 5.68
C LEU A 232 -23.77 4.88 4.62
N ALA A 233 -24.90 5.50 4.96
CA ALA A 233 -25.59 6.41 4.06
C ALA A 233 -24.75 7.68 3.78
N GLY A 234 -24.13 8.25 4.81
CA GLY A 234 -23.21 9.38 4.69
C GLY A 234 -21.99 9.03 3.83
N SER A 235 -21.39 7.85 4.01
CA SER A 235 -20.28 7.38 3.19
C SER A 235 -20.68 7.21 1.72
N LYS A 236 -21.86 6.67 1.43
CA LYS A 236 -22.39 6.54 0.06
C LYS A 236 -22.61 7.91 -0.60
N LEU A 237 -23.17 8.87 0.15
CA LEU A 237 -23.39 10.22 -0.36
C LEU A 237 -22.07 10.96 -0.59
N ALA A 238 -21.13 10.88 0.35
CA ALA A 238 -19.79 11.46 0.20
C ALA A 238 -19.04 10.84 -0.99
N ASN A 239 -19.14 9.52 -1.20
CA ASN A 239 -18.57 8.84 -2.36
C ASN A 239 -19.18 9.34 -3.68
N LYS A 240 -20.47 9.64 -3.71
CA LYS A 240 -21.15 10.15 -4.89
C LYS A 240 -20.75 11.59 -5.24
N ILE A 241 -20.46 12.42 -4.23
CA ILE A 241 -20.17 13.86 -4.40
C ILE A 241 -18.66 14.10 -4.56
N PHE A 242 -17.84 13.46 -3.76
CA PHE A 242 -16.40 13.74 -3.66
C PHE A 242 -15.51 12.60 -4.17
N GLY A 243 -16.04 11.38 -4.26
CA GLY A 243 -15.28 10.22 -4.68
C GLY A 243 -14.88 10.28 -6.15
N GLN A 244 -13.59 10.16 -6.42
CA GLN A 244 -13.15 9.87 -7.78
C GLN A 244 -13.24 8.36 -8.06
N SER A 245 -13.23 7.98 -9.35
CA SER A 245 -13.25 6.57 -9.74
C SER A 245 -12.02 5.81 -9.21
N ALA A 246 -12.13 4.49 -9.08
CA ALA A 246 -10.97 3.66 -8.73
C ALA A 246 -9.82 3.83 -9.72
N ALA A 247 -10.13 3.98 -11.01
CA ALA A 247 -9.13 4.25 -12.05
C ALA A 247 -8.37 5.56 -11.80
N SER A 248 -9.08 6.65 -11.49
CA SER A 248 -8.42 7.93 -11.16
C SER A 248 -7.63 7.84 -9.85
N GLY A 249 -8.15 7.12 -8.84
CA GLY A 249 -7.46 6.91 -7.58
C GLY A 249 -6.21 6.04 -7.68
N ALA A 250 -6.10 5.19 -8.69
CA ALA A 250 -4.92 4.37 -8.93
C ALA A 250 -3.75 5.16 -9.56
N LEU A 251 -4.03 6.30 -10.21
CA LEU A 251 -3.01 7.08 -10.93
C LEU A 251 -1.78 7.45 -10.09
N PRO A 252 -1.88 7.88 -8.82
CA PRO A 252 -0.69 8.17 -8.01
C PRO A 252 0.20 6.94 -7.78
N SER A 253 -0.40 5.76 -7.55
CA SER A 253 0.35 4.50 -7.39
C SER A 253 1.01 4.07 -8.70
N ILE A 254 0.32 4.21 -9.82
CA ILE A 254 0.86 3.93 -11.16
C ILE A 254 2.03 4.88 -11.45
N ALA A 255 1.88 6.18 -11.17
CA ALA A 255 2.91 7.18 -11.34
C ALA A 255 4.15 6.89 -10.48
N ALA A 256 3.97 6.55 -9.20
CA ALA A 256 5.06 6.16 -8.31
C ALA A 256 5.82 4.93 -8.83
N CYS A 257 5.12 3.98 -9.47
CA CYS A 257 5.75 2.80 -10.04
C CYS A 257 6.48 3.08 -11.37
N ASN A 258 6.03 4.04 -12.20
CA ASN A 258 6.57 4.14 -13.57
C ASN A 258 7.19 5.49 -13.95
N TRP A 259 7.04 6.59 -13.20
CA TRP A 259 7.74 7.83 -13.52
C TRP A 259 9.26 7.69 -13.37
N ALA A 260 10.03 8.12 -14.37
CA ALA A 260 11.48 7.96 -14.34
C ALA A 260 12.17 8.93 -13.37
N ASP A 261 11.63 10.12 -13.16
CA ASP A 261 12.21 11.23 -12.40
C ASP A 261 11.88 11.23 -10.89
N VAL A 262 11.22 10.17 -10.38
CA VAL A 262 10.95 10.04 -8.94
C VAL A 262 12.23 9.73 -8.15
N GLN A 263 12.28 10.22 -6.92
CA GLN A 263 13.36 9.98 -5.96
C GLN A 263 12.83 9.16 -4.79
N SER A 264 13.72 8.40 -4.13
CA SER A 264 13.37 7.76 -2.86
C SER A 264 12.85 8.78 -1.86
N GLY A 265 11.77 8.45 -1.15
CA GLY A 265 11.09 9.33 -0.21
C GLY A 265 10.00 10.20 -0.84
N ASP A 266 9.87 10.26 -2.18
CA ASP A 266 8.78 11.00 -2.81
C ASP A 266 7.42 10.43 -2.39
N PHE A 267 6.47 11.34 -2.15
CA PHE A 267 5.08 11.04 -1.87
C PHE A 267 4.22 11.54 -3.01
N ILE A 268 3.56 10.62 -3.73
CA ILE A 268 2.75 10.94 -4.91
C ILE A 268 1.28 10.93 -4.53
N GLY A 269 0.57 12.00 -4.86
CA GLY A 269 -0.86 12.15 -4.61
C GLY A 269 -1.53 13.04 -5.65
N PRO A 270 -2.85 13.22 -5.57
CA PRO A 270 -3.57 14.13 -6.45
C PRO A 270 -3.20 15.60 -6.23
N ASP A 271 -3.16 16.38 -7.30
CA ASP A 271 -2.79 17.80 -7.30
C ASP A 271 -3.93 18.77 -6.93
N GLY A 272 -5.16 18.29 -6.83
CA GLY A 272 -6.34 19.11 -6.55
C GLY A 272 -6.48 19.52 -5.07
N PRO A 273 -7.54 20.28 -4.74
CA PRO A 273 -7.75 20.80 -3.40
C PRO A 273 -7.73 19.69 -2.33
N LEU A 274 -7.04 19.96 -1.22
CA LEU A 274 -6.83 19.01 -0.12
C LEU A 274 -6.26 17.66 -0.55
N GLN A 275 -5.67 17.57 -1.74
CA GLN A 275 -5.19 16.31 -2.33
C GLN A 275 -6.31 15.25 -2.46
N ALA A 276 -7.56 15.70 -2.61
CA ALA A 276 -8.70 14.80 -2.64
C ALA A 276 -8.89 14.13 -3.99
N ARG A 277 -8.59 14.83 -5.08
CA ARG A 277 -8.72 14.37 -6.48
C ARG A 277 -7.79 15.15 -7.40
N GLY A 278 -7.56 14.67 -8.60
CA GLY A 278 -6.73 15.35 -9.59
C GLY A 278 -5.69 14.43 -10.23
N ASN A 279 -4.74 15.03 -10.94
CA ASN A 279 -3.64 14.30 -11.55
C ASN A 279 -2.54 13.97 -10.53
N PRO A 280 -1.75 12.92 -10.78
CA PRO A 280 -0.62 12.59 -9.92
C PRO A 280 0.41 13.72 -9.88
N LYS A 281 0.87 14.04 -8.66
CA LYS A 281 1.93 15.03 -8.41
C LYS A 281 2.72 14.61 -7.18
N LYS A 282 3.97 15.09 -7.07
CA LYS A 282 4.72 15.04 -5.81
C LYS A 282 4.05 15.97 -4.80
N VAL A 283 3.64 15.43 -3.66
CA VAL A 283 2.87 16.15 -2.63
C VAL A 283 3.56 16.10 -1.27
N ASN A 284 3.19 17.01 -0.38
CA ASN A 284 3.74 17.05 0.97
C ASN A 284 3.00 16.11 1.92
N MET A 285 3.77 15.35 2.70
CA MET A 285 3.27 14.61 3.85
C MET A 285 3.20 15.51 5.11
N SER A 286 2.55 15.03 6.18
CA SER A 286 2.46 15.74 7.46
C SER A 286 3.86 15.90 8.11
N SER A 287 3.99 16.87 9.03
CA SER A 287 5.22 17.03 9.81
C SER A 287 5.56 15.78 10.63
N LEU A 288 4.55 15.11 11.20
CA LEU A 288 4.73 13.89 11.97
C LEU A 288 5.31 12.74 11.10
N ALA A 289 4.89 12.64 9.84
CA ALA A 289 5.45 11.66 8.91
C ALA A 289 6.92 11.93 8.56
N LYS A 290 7.42 13.16 8.76
CA LYS A 290 8.80 13.58 8.55
C LYS A 290 9.67 13.46 9.80
N ASN A 291 9.13 13.02 10.92
CA ASN A 291 9.88 12.86 12.17
C ASN A 291 10.81 11.64 12.08
N SER A 292 12.11 11.89 12.01
CA SER A 292 13.12 10.85 11.84
C SER A 292 13.24 9.93 13.07
N GLU A 293 13.13 10.45 14.28
CA GLU A 293 13.19 9.67 15.51
C GLU A 293 12.00 8.69 15.58
N LEU A 294 10.79 9.20 15.32
CA LEU A 294 9.60 8.36 15.24
C LEU A 294 9.72 7.29 14.15
N ALA A 295 10.30 7.62 12.99
CA ALA A 295 10.51 6.67 11.90
C ALA A 295 11.47 5.55 12.29
N ILE A 296 12.57 5.87 12.99
CA ILE A 296 13.53 4.89 13.53
C ILE A 296 12.85 3.98 14.56
N ASN A 297 12.03 4.55 15.45
CA ASN A 297 11.34 3.78 16.47
C ASN A 297 10.29 2.85 15.88
N VAL A 298 9.45 3.34 14.94
CA VAL A 298 8.46 2.51 14.23
C VAL A 298 9.14 1.38 13.47
N TRP A 299 10.28 1.63 12.82
CA TRP A 299 11.07 0.60 12.14
C TRP A 299 11.52 -0.49 13.11
N ARG A 300 12.19 -0.10 14.22
CA ARG A 300 12.70 -1.03 15.23
C ARG A 300 11.59 -1.87 15.85
N THR A 301 10.46 -1.25 16.20
CA THR A 301 9.29 -1.94 16.72
C THR A 301 8.68 -2.89 15.69
N SER A 302 8.68 -2.51 14.41
CA SER A 302 8.22 -3.39 13.33
C SER A 302 9.13 -4.61 13.17
N GLU A 303 10.46 -4.45 13.28
CA GLU A 303 11.41 -5.57 13.32
C GLU A 303 11.14 -6.50 14.50
N GLU A 304 10.92 -5.94 15.70
CA GLU A 304 10.63 -6.72 16.91
C GLU A 304 9.33 -7.51 16.75
N LEU A 305 8.25 -6.86 16.31
CA LEU A 305 6.94 -7.48 16.16
C LEU A 305 6.90 -8.55 15.08
N THR A 306 7.62 -8.35 14.00
CA THR A 306 7.67 -9.30 12.86
C THR A 306 8.77 -10.36 13.02
N GLY A 307 9.64 -10.22 14.01
CA GLY A 307 10.73 -11.16 14.29
C GLY A 307 11.83 -11.16 13.22
N VAL A 308 11.96 -10.10 12.43
CA VAL A 308 12.98 -10.00 11.37
C VAL A 308 13.92 -8.84 11.60
N LYS A 309 15.13 -8.93 11.04
CA LYS A 309 16.06 -7.81 10.92
C LYS A 309 16.11 -7.36 9.46
N PHE A 310 16.09 -6.06 9.24
CA PHE A 310 15.98 -5.52 7.89
C PHE A 310 16.88 -4.30 7.72
N LEU A 311 17.76 -4.33 6.69
CA LEU A 311 18.68 -3.25 6.38
C LEU A 311 19.46 -2.77 7.63
N ASN A 312 20.11 -3.71 8.33
CA ASN A 312 20.94 -3.37 9.48
C ASN A 312 22.06 -2.43 9.02
N GLY A 313 22.03 -1.18 9.55
CA GLY A 313 23.12 -0.21 9.44
C GLY A 313 23.86 -0.15 10.74
#